data_8d9c49d2da0e5b59d9cb80f0239f27bd
#
_entry.id   8d9c49d2da0e5b59d9cb80f0239f27bd
#
_cell.length_a   1.000
_cell.length_b   1.000
_cell.length_c   1.000
_cell.angle_alpha   90.00
_cell.angle_beta   90.00
_cell.angle_gamma   90.00
#
_symmetry.space_group_name_H-M   'P 1'
#
loop_
_entity.id
_entity.type
_entity.pdbx_description
1 polymer ?
#
loop_
_entity_poly.entity_id
_entity_poly.type
_entity_poly.pdbx_seq_one_letter_code
_entity_poly.pdbx_strand_id
1 'polypeptide(L)'
;MQTLQTDDGAKEKRRKNTGKITLAEVAKLVGVSTMTVSRALRMPEKVNPELRTRIEAAVSELGYVPNLQARSLASADSTLVMGVVPSFSSPGFIAASETLQTVLASRGYTMMFIESGQRGQSEEKAFQQMLAYNPAAIVQFNIDNIDSCSQMLMNAGIPMVEIGAINRETAGVSVGVDYSAALKKLVSSLAQAGYKNLGLLCTASNNLMFKQVLSGWNSAMLSINHSPHRVVTPHLPSGITTGFNLLNDIRITWPELDALICTSDELACGCIMACHNAGIKVPDTLALASLSGGTLAAVCSPALTAVEFPWSEAGTIAGKTLLDLLTGNTPESAIELPSSLKVRASSRKPQR
;
A
#
# COMPACT_ATOMS: atom_id res chain seq x y z
N MET A 1 -19.31 33.11 69.38
CA MET A 1 -20.47 33.09 68.49
C MET A 1 -20.02 33.67 67.13
N GLN A 2 -19.62 32.86 66.19
CA GLN A 2 -19.50 33.27 64.82
C GLN A 2 -19.79 32.04 63.94
N THR A 3 -20.83 32.19 63.17
CA THR A 3 -21.45 31.19 62.33
C THR A 3 -20.58 30.95 61.11
N LEU A 4 -20.23 29.69 60.86
CA LEU A 4 -19.63 29.19 59.65
C LEU A 4 -20.70 29.06 58.55
N GLN A 5 -20.64 29.89 57.50
CA GLN A 5 -21.36 29.70 56.28
C GLN A 5 -20.57 28.71 55.40
N THR A 6 -21.17 27.60 55.10
CA THR A 6 -20.73 26.65 54.10
C THR A 6 -21.16 27.16 52.72
N ASP A 7 -20.18 27.59 51.91
CA ASP A 7 -20.38 27.94 50.52
C ASP A 7 -20.16 26.69 49.66
N ASP A 8 -21.28 26.08 49.25
CA ASP A 8 -21.29 24.88 48.39
C ASP A 8 -21.36 25.33 46.92
N GLY A 9 -20.23 25.89 46.46
CA GLY A 9 -20.03 26.33 45.09
C GLY A 9 -19.79 25.17 44.14
N ALA A 10 -20.84 24.58 43.58
CA ALA A 10 -20.78 23.64 42.50
C ALA A 10 -20.00 24.25 41.32
N LYS A 11 -18.75 23.83 41.08
CA LYS A 11 -17.96 24.19 39.92
C LYS A 11 -18.56 23.56 38.65
N GLU A 12 -19.45 24.27 38.01
CA GLU A 12 -19.89 24.01 36.66
C GLU A 12 -18.65 24.05 35.72
N LYS A 13 -18.14 22.87 35.33
CA LYS A 13 -17.07 22.76 34.35
C LYS A 13 -17.55 23.35 33.00
N ARG A 14 -17.23 24.61 32.72
CA ARG A 14 -17.37 25.21 31.41
C ARG A 14 -16.65 24.33 30.39
N ARG A 15 -17.40 23.46 29.68
CA ARG A 15 -16.93 22.78 28.49
C ARG A 15 -16.54 23.86 27.47
N LYS A 16 -15.28 23.84 27.01
CA LYS A 16 -14.82 24.67 25.89
C LYS A 16 -15.75 24.36 24.70
N ASN A 17 -16.54 25.36 24.30
CA ASN A 17 -17.39 25.29 23.13
C ASN A 17 -16.46 25.27 21.89
N THR A 18 -16.24 24.09 21.31
CA THR A 18 -15.33 23.87 20.17
C THR A 18 -15.98 24.29 18.84
N GLY A 19 -17.17 24.87 18.86
CA GLY A 19 -17.91 25.25 17.64
C GLY A 19 -18.41 24.08 16.79
N LYS A 20 -18.20 22.85 17.25
CA LYS A 20 -18.70 21.65 16.55
C LYS A 20 -20.04 21.24 17.09
N ILE A 21 -21.00 21.02 16.17
CA ILE A 21 -22.32 20.47 16.50
C ILE A 21 -22.15 19.11 17.19
N THR A 22 -22.90 18.93 18.28
CA THR A 22 -22.84 17.73 19.10
C THR A 22 -24.10 16.88 18.98
N LEU A 23 -24.01 15.62 19.35
CA LEU A 23 -25.17 14.71 19.44
C LEU A 23 -26.28 15.28 20.33
N ALA A 24 -25.93 16.05 21.36
CA ALA A 24 -26.88 16.68 22.28
C ALA A 24 -27.70 17.78 21.60
N GLU A 25 -27.14 18.51 20.66
CA GLU A 25 -27.84 19.55 19.90
C GLU A 25 -28.85 18.92 18.95
N VAL A 26 -28.49 17.83 18.26
CA VAL A 26 -29.45 17.04 17.45
C VAL A 26 -30.58 16.51 18.32
N ALA A 27 -30.27 15.92 19.46
CA ALA A 27 -31.27 15.39 20.40
C ALA A 27 -32.22 16.49 20.90
N LYS A 28 -31.70 17.68 21.19
CA LYS A 28 -32.49 18.85 21.60
C LYS A 28 -33.43 19.32 20.49
N LEU A 29 -32.95 19.40 19.24
CA LEU A 29 -33.77 19.84 18.10
C LEU A 29 -34.94 18.90 17.83
N VAL A 30 -34.72 17.58 17.94
CA VAL A 30 -35.77 16.57 17.72
C VAL A 30 -36.66 16.32 18.94
N GLY A 31 -36.21 16.75 20.13
CA GLY A 31 -36.95 16.53 21.38
C GLY A 31 -36.85 15.10 21.97
N VAL A 32 -35.68 14.45 21.75
CA VAL A 32 -35.44 13.08 22.24
C VAL A 32 -34.13 13.00 23.03
N SER A 33 -33.86 11.83 23.65
CA SER A 33 -32.57 11.63 24.34
C SER A 33 -31.42 11.45 23.37
N THR A 34 -30.19 11.79 23.78
CA THR A 34 -28.97 11.53 23.02
C THR A 34 -28.80 10.04 22.69
N MET A 35 -29.27 9.15 23.58
CA MET A 35 -29.26 7.71 23.37
C MET A 35 -30.20 7.30 22.23
N THR A 36 -31.33 7.95 22.06
CA THR A 36 -32.29 7.71 20.97
C THR A 36 -31.69 8.13 19.63
N VAL A 37 -31.06 9.32 19.58
CA VAL A 37 -30.35 9.78 18.37
C VAL A 37 -29.20 8.84 18.01
N SER A 38 -28.38 8.48 19.00
CA SER A 38 -27.29 7.52 18.80
C SER A 38 -27.80 6.17 18.27
N ARG A 39 -28.93 5.67 18.81
CA ARG A 39 -29.55 4.42 18.35
C ARG A 39 -30.08 4.54 16.91
N ALA A 40 -30.73 5.64 16.58
CA ALA A 40 -31.22 5.88 15.21
C ALA A 40 -30.10 5.91 14.17
N LEU A 41 -28.94 6.48 14.52
CA LEU A 41 -27.77 6.53 13.63
C LEU A 41 -27.00 5.19 13.56
N ARG A 42 -27.14 4.32 14.55
CA ARG A 42 -26.40 3.04 14.64
C ARG A 42 -27.22 1.84 14.17
N MET A 43 -28.50 1.81 14.52
CA MET A 43 -29.44 0.70 14.31
C MET A 43 -30.78 1.28 13.85
N PRO A 44 -30.82 1.85 12.63
CA PRO A 44 -32.00 2.57 12.12
C PRO A 44 -33.24 1.68 12.09
N GLU A 45 -33.06 0.37 11.93
CA GLU A 45 -34.14 -0.62 11.95
C GLU A 45 -34.79 -0.80 13.32
N LYS A 46 -34.14 -0.37 14.41
CA LYS A 46 -34.64 -0.47 15.79
C LYS A 46 -35.33 0.81 16.28
N VAL A 47 -35.56 1.79 15.38
CA VAL A 47 -36.20 3.06 15.68
C VAL A 47 -37.40 3.24 14.76
N ASN A 48 -38.49 3.79 15.32
CA ASN A 48 -39.70 4.09 14.54
C ASN A 48 -39.35 4.91 13.28
N PRO A 49 -39.86 4.53 12.10
CA PRO A 49 -39.53 5.21 10.81
C PRO A 49 -39.76 6.71 10.81
N GLU A 50 -40.85 7.21 11.41
CA GLU A 50 -41.16 8.65 11.48
C GLU A 50 -40.12 9.40 12.32
N LEU A 51 -39.76 8.82 13.48
CA LEU A 51 -38.74 9.40 14.35
C LEU A 51 -37.35 9.38 13.71
N ARG A 52 -37.02 8.31 12.98
CA ARG A 52 -35.81 8.20 12.21
C ARG A 52 -35.69 9.31 11.16
N THR A 53 -36.73 9.53 10.35
CA THR A 53 -36.76 10.60 9.33
C THR A 53 -36.56 11.97 9.97
N ARG A 54 -37.18 12.24 11.14
CA ARG A 54 -36.98 13.49 11.88
C ARG A 54 -35.53 13.67 12.37
N ILE A 55 -34.91 12.60 12.85
CA ILE A 55 -33.49 12.62 13.28
C ILE A 55 -32.57 12.84 12.09
N GLU A 56 -32.78 12.17 10.98
CA GLU A 56 -32.00 12.32 9.74
C GLU A 56 -32.11 13.77 9.18
N ALA A 57 -33.30 14.36 9.20
CA ALA A 57 -33.51 15.75 8.82
C ALA A 57 -32.73 16.72 9.74
N ALA A 58 -32.81 16.53 11.05
CA ALA A 58 -32.09 17.36 12.02
C ALA A 58 -30.57 17.23 11.91
N VAL A 59 -30.04 16.02 11.66
CA VAL A 59 -28.63 15.77 11.39
C VAL A 59 -28.17 16.54 10.14
N SER A 60 -28.95 16.49 9.07
CA SER A 60 -28.67 17.21 7.83
C SER A 60 -28.73 18.74 8.01
N GLU A 61 -29.78 19.24 8.68
CA GLU A 61 -29.97 20.66 8.96
C GLU A 61 -28.83 21.28 9.78
N LEU A 62 -28.40 20.57 10.82
CA LEU A 62 -27.31 21.01 11.70
C LEU A 62 -25.93 20.74 11.14
N GLY A 63 -25.79 19.93 10.06
CA GLY A 63 -24.50 19.47 9.59
C GLY A 63 -23.75 18.60 10.60
N TYR A 64 -24.49 17.84 11.45
CA TYR A 64 -23.86 16.98 12.44
C TYR A 64 -23.18 15.78 11.79
N VAL A 65 -21.88 15.62 12.08
CA VAL A 65 -21.12 14.43 11.68
C VAL A 65 -20.83 13.59 12.93
N PRO A 66 -21.26 12.30 12.94
CA PRO A 66 -20.98 11.40 14.05
C PRO A 66 -19.48 11.25 14.30
N ASN A 67 -19.03 11.38 15.53
CA ASN A 67 -17.64 11.12 15.89
C ASN A 67 -17.41 9.60 16.00
N LEU A 68 -16.75 9.03 14.99
CA LEU A 68 -16.46 7.60 14.93
C LEU A 68 -15.53 7.14 16.07
N GLN A 69 -14.59 7.99 16.53
CA GLN A 69 -13.73 7.66 17.67
C GLN A 69 -14.50 7.57 18.98
N ALA A 70 -15.42 8.50 19.23
CA ALA A 70 -16.30 8.42 20.38
C ALA A 70 -17.24 7.19 20.32
N ARG A 71 -17.59 6.78 19.11
CA ARG A 71 -18.40 5.58 18.85
C ARG A 71 -17.60 4.30 19.17
N SER A 72 -16.38 4.17 18.69
CA SER A 72 -15.54 2.99 18.93
C SER A 72 -15.17 2.81 20.40
N LEU A 73 -14.98 3.92 21.13
CA LEU A 73 -14.80 3.88 22.59
C LEU A 73 -16.02 3.33 23.35
N ALA A 74 -17.23 3.57 22.82
CA ALA A 74 -18.48 3.15 23.47
C ALA A 74 -18.91 1.71 23.13
N SER A 75 -18.49 1.16 21.99
CA SER A 75 -18.91 -0.15 21.49
C SER A 75 -17.81 -1.20 21.40
N ALA A 76 -16.55 -0.82 21.61
CA ALA A 76 -15.36 -1.64 21.33
C ALA A 76 -15.23 -2.08 19.85
N ASP A 77 -16.16 -1.68 18.97
CA ASP A 77 -16.18 -2.06 17.54
C ASP A 77 -15.62 -0.92 16.69
N SER A 78 -14.43 -1.08 16.17
CA SER A 78 -13.85 -0.18 15.18
C SER A 78 -14.32 -0.58 13.78
N THR A 79 -14.64 0.41 12.93
CA THR A 79 -14.87 0.22 11.50
C THR A 79 -13.72 0.82 10.66
N LEU A 80 -12.62 1.19 11.32
CA LEU A 80 -11.46 1.76 10.68
C LEU A 80 -10.46 0.65 10.33
N VAL A 81 -10.09 0.54 9.06
CA VAL A 81 -8.94 -0.23 8.59
C VAL A 81 -7.82 0.74 8.26
N MET A 82 -6.64 0.49 8.78
CA MET A 82 -5.48 1.35 8.50
C MET A 82 -4.46 0.63 7.62
N GLY A 83 -3.98 1.34 6.61
CA GLY A 83 -2.95 0.87 5.70
C GLY A 83 -1.63 1.62 5.93
N VAL A 84 -0.52 0.90 5.82
CA VAL A 84 0.82 1.50 5.81
C VAL A 84 1.53 1.13 4.51
N VAL A 85 2.19 2.11 3.91
CA VAL A 85 2.88 1.98 2.62
C VAL A 85 4.20 2.74 2.67
N PRO A 86 5.30 2.21 2.09
CA PRO A 86 6.58 2.92 2.07
C PRO A 86 6.50 4.24 1.32
N SER A 87 5.76 4.26 0.22
CA SER A 87 5.44 5.45 -0.57
C SER A 87 4.14 5.27 -1.32
N PHE A 88 3.34 6.33 -1.45
CA PHE A 88 2.14 6.34 -2.28
C PHE A 88 2.44 6.15 -3.78
N SER A 89 3.69 6.35 -4.21
CA SER A 89 4.17 6.01 -5.54
C SER A 89 4.66 4.56 -5.69
N SER A 90 4.50 3.72 -4.66
CA SER A 90 4.89 2.30 -4.73
C SER A 90 4.16 1.59 -5.87
N PRO A 91 4.86 0.76 -6.66
CA PRO A 91 4.23 0.02 -7.75
C PRO A 91 3.06 -0.82 -7.26
N GLY A 92 1.95 -0.76 -8.01
CA GLY A 92 0.74 -1.53 -7.71
C GLY A 92 -0.13 -1.00 -6.57
N PHE A 93 0.37 -0.04 -5.75
CA PHE A 93 -0.37 0.48 -4.61
C PHE A 93 -1.75 1.02 -5.00
N ILE A 94 -1.83 1.87 -6.02
CA ILE A 94 -3.11 2.49 -6.43
C ILE A 94 -4.12 1.40 -6.83
N ALA A 95 -3.73 0.51 -7.74
CA ALA A 95 -4.62 -0.54 -8.26
C ALA A 95 -5.11 -1.51 -7.15
N ALA A 96 -4.24 -1.88 -6.22
CA ALA A 96 -4.60 -2.72 -5.10
C ALA A 96 -5.48 -1.99 -4.08
N SER A 97 -5.16 -0.72 -3.76
CA SER A 97 -5.91 0.05 -2.77
C SER A 97 -7.34 0.38 -3.21
N GLU A 98 -7.57 0.65 -4.50
CA GLU A 98 -8.90 0.91 -5.05
C GLU A 98 -9.85 -0.28 -4.87
N THR A 99 -9.40 -1.48 -5.23
CA THR A 99 -10.22 -2.68 -5.11
C THR A 99 -10.38 -3.14 -3.67
N LEU A 100 -9.32 -3.03 -2.87
CA LEU A 100 -9.34 -3.28 -1.44
C LEU A 100 -10.37 -2.39 -0.73
N GLN A 101 -10.33 -1.08 -1.00
CA GLN A 101 -11.28 -0.12 -0.43
C GLN A 101 -12.71 -0.44 -0.85
N THR A 102 -12.95 -0.81 -2.12
CA THR A 102 -14.27 -1.19 -2.62
C THR A 102 -14.83 -2.38 -1.84
N VAL A 103 -14.03 -3.41 -1.62
CA VAL A 103 -14.45 -4.60 -0.85
C VAL A 103 -14.77 -4.25 0.60
N LEU A 104 -13.90 -3.49 1.27
CA LEU A 104 -14.09 -3.11 2.67
C LEU A 104 -15.30 -2.17 2.85
N ALA A 105 -15.48 -1.19 1.96
CA ALA A 105 -16.59 -0.25 1.98
C ALA A 105 -17.95 -0.97 1.85
N SER A 106 -18.04 -2.06 1.08
CA SER A 106 -19.25 -2.88 0.95
C SER A 106 -19.75 -3.47 2.29
N ARG A 107 -18.89 -3.51 3.30
CA ARG A 107 -19.17 -4.00 4.65
C ARG A 107 -19.09 -2.89 5.72
N GLY A 108 -19.06 -1.63 5.28
CA GLY A 108 -19.09 -0.46 6.17
C GLY A 108 -17.75 -0.11 6.82
N TYR A 109 -16.65 -0.67 6.36
CA TYR A 109 -15.31 -0.29 6.80
C TYR A 109 -14.80 0.92 6.03
N THR A 110 -14.12 1.83 6.73
CA THR A 110 -13.42 2.98 6.15
C THR A 110 -11.93 2.72 6.17
N MET A 111 -11.23 3.03 5.08
CA MET A 111 -9.80 2.85 4.99
C MET A 111 -9.04 4.17 5.04
N MET A 112 -7.97 4.22 5.83
CA MET A 112 -7.00 5.31 5.89
C MET A 112 -5.59 4.78 5.69
N PHE A 113 -4.74 5.55 5.00
CA PHE A 113 -3.35 5.18 4.74
C PHE A 113 -2.37 6.14 5.40
N ILE A 114 -1.23 5.59 5.85
CA ILE A 114 -0.07 6.32 6.34
C ILE A 114 1.13 5.93 5.47
N GLU A 115 1.90 6.92 5.01
CA GLU A 115 3.18 6.70 4.36
C GLU A 115 4.29 6.62 5.42
N SER A 116 5.06 5.53 5.43
CA SER A 116 6.14 5.29 6.40
C SER A 116 7.50 5.77 5.92
N GLY A 117 7.69 5.91 4.61
CA GLY A 117 9.00 6.21 3.98
C GLY A 117 9.42 7.68 4.01
N GLN A 118 8.68 8.58 4.65
CA GLN A 118 9.04 10.00 4.71
C GLN A 118 10.25 10.26 5.63
N ARG A 119 11.10 11.19 5.20
CA ARG A 119 12.33 11.58 5.91
C ARG A 119 12.06 11.83 7.40
N GLY A 120 12.66 10.99 8.26
CA GLY A 120 12.63 11.15 9.73
C GLY A 120 11.49 10.44 10.46
N GLN A 121 10.58 9.78 9.78
CA GLN A 121 9.66 8.84 10.41
C GLN A 121 10.18 7.41 10.23
N SER A 122 10.40 6.72 11.33
CA SER A 122 10.62 5.27 11.30
C SER A 122 9.30 4.55 11.06
N GLU A 123 9.32 3.41 10.41
CA GLU A 123 8.15 2.54 10.25
C GLU A 123 7.48 2.24 11.59
N GLU A 124 8.28 2.05 12.64
CA GLU A 124 7.81 1.88 14.01
C GLU A 124 6.89 3.01 14.47
N LYS A 125 7.22 4.28 14.19
CA LYS A 125 6.34 5.40 14.51
C LYS A 125 5.04 5.37 13.71
N ALA A 126 5.08 4.98 12.45
CA ALA A 126 3.88 4.82 11.64
C ALA A 126 2.95 3.76 12.24
N PHE A 127 3.49 2.61 12.66
CA PHE A 127 2.73 1.56 13.34
C PHE A 127 2.18 2.02 14.69
N GLN A 128 2.98 2.71 15.52
CA GLN A 128 2.51 3.28 16.79
C GLN A 128 1.35 4.26 16.58
N GLN A 129 1.45 5.12 15.57
CA GLN A 129 0.38 6.05 15.22
C GLN A 129 -0.88 5.32 14.78
N MET A 130 -0.76 4.27 13.93
CA MET A 130 -1.90 3.47 13.51
C MET A 130 -2.60 2.79 14.68
N LEU A 131 -1.85 2.15 15.56
CA LEU A 131 -2.39 1.46 16.73
C LEU A 131 -3.11 2.41 17.70
N ALA A 132 -2.65 3.67 17.80
CA ALA A 132 -3.30 4.69 18.62
C ALA A 132 -4.73 5.05 18.16
N TYR A 133 -5.08 4.79 16.87
CA TYR A 133 -6.44 4.95 16.36
C TYR A 133 -7.35 3.74 16.62
N ASN A 134 -6.83 2.68 17.25
CA ASN A 134 -7.56 1.44 17.54
C ASN A 134 -8.26 0.87 16.27
N PRO A 135 -7.52 0.55 15.20
CA PRO A 135 -8.11 0.05 13.96
C PRO A 135 -8.68 -1.36 14.15
N ALA A 136 -9.71 -1.70 13.38
CA ALA A 136 -10.26 -3.05 13.31
C ALA A 136 -9.30 -4.04 12.65
N ALA A 137 -8.53 -3.57 11.65
CA ALA A 137 -7.55 -4.36 10.92
C ALA A 137 -6.45 -3.47 10.33
N ILE A 138 -5.34 -4.09 9.96
CA ILE A 138 -4.18 -3.42 9.35
C ILE A 138 -3.87 -4.05 8.00
N VAL A 139 -3.48 -3.21 7.03
CA VAL A 139 -2.92 -3.62 5.74
C VAL A 139 -1.53 -3.02 5.59
N GLN A 140 -0.55 -3.82 5.20
CA GLN A 140 0.77 -3.31 4.89
C GLN A 140 1.17 -3.63 3.44
N PHE A 141 1.88 -2.69 2.79
CA PHE A 141 2.34 -2.82 1.40
C PHE A 141 3.87 -2.81 1.35
N ASN A 142 4.50 -3.94 1.05
CA ASN A 142 5.96 -4.05 0.85
C ASN A 142 6.81 -3.30 1.89
N ILE A 143 6.45 -3.38 3.15
CA ILE A 143 7.13 -2.70 4.25
C ILE A 143 8.35 -3.50 4.68
N ASP A 144 9.36 -2.84 5.20
CA ASP A 144 10.50 -3.49 5.84
C ASP A 144 10.00 -4.20 7.11
N ASN A 145 10.26 -5.51 7.21
CA ASN A 145 9.96 -6.26 8.43
C ASN A 145 10.95 -5.84 9.53
N ILE A 146 10.50 -4.93 10.38
CA ILE A 146 11.23 -4.60 11.60
C ILE A 146 10.64 -5.47 12.71
N ASP A 147 11.48 -6.25 13.38
CA ASP A 147 11.06 -7.18 14.43
C ASP A 147 10.18 -6.50 15.51
N SER A 148 10.49 -5.24 15.85
CA SER A 148 9.70 -4.45 16.80
C SER A 148 8.27 -4.17 16.30
N CYS A 149 8.07 -3.92 15.00
CA CYS A 149 6.75 -3.71 14.41
C CYS A 149 5.93 -5.00 14.41
N SER A 150 6.54 -6.10 14.04
CA SER A 150 5.91 -7.43 14.06
C SER A 150 5.46 -7.81 15.48
N GLN A 151 6.30 -7.55 16.48
CA GLN A 151 5.96 -7.82 17.88
C GLN A 151 4.82 -6.92 18.39
N MET A 152 4.80 -5.63 18.02
CA MET A 152 3.70 -4.72 18.37
C MET A 152 2.37 -5.18 17.77
N LEU A 153 2.38 -5.61 16.50
CA LEU A 153 1.19 -6.09 15.81
C LEU A 153 0.65 -7.39 16.43
N MET A 154 1.53 -8.35 16.71
CA MET A 154 1.16 -9.59 17.39
C MET A 154 0.57 -9.33 18.77
N ASN A 155 1.18 -8.43 19.56
CA ASN A 155 0.70 -8.07 20.88
C ASN A 155 -0.66 -7.34 20.85
N ALA A 156 -0.93 -6.58 19.79
CA ALA A 156 -2.19 -5.88 19.62
C ALA A 156 -3.35 -6.83 19.26
N GLY A 157 -3.08 -8.03 18.76
CA GLY A 157 -4.09 -9.00 18.34
C GLY A 157 -4.98 -8.52 17.20
N ILE A 158 -4.51 -7.54 16.39
CA ILE A 158 -5.29 -6.94 15.31
C ILE A 158 -5.05 -7.73 14.02
N PRO A 159 -6.11 -8.15 13.32
CA PRO A 159 -6.00 -8.81 12.02
C PRO A 159 -5.16 -8.02 11.02
N MET A 160 -4.25 -8.70 10.32
CA MET A 160 -3.34 -8.06 9.38
C MET A 160 -3.25 -8.82 8.06
N VAL A 161 -3.18 -8.08 6.95
CA VAL A 161 -2.86 -8.59 5.61
C VAL A 161 -1.67 -7.82 5.03
N GLU A 162 -0.72 -8.55 4.48
CA GLU A 162 0.41 -8.00 3.71
C GLU A 162 0.12 -8.11 2.22
N ILE A 163 0.32 -7.01 1.46
CA ILE A 163 0.21 -7.00 0.00
C ILE A 163 1.58 -6.68 -0.60
N GLY A 164 2.07 -7.52 -1.52
CA GLY A 164 3.32 -7.23 -2.21
C GLY A 164 4.14 -8.47 -2.56
N ALA A 165 5.34 -8.59 -2.01
CA ALA A 165 6.12 -9.81 -2.11
C ALA A 165 5.49 -10.92 -1.27
N ILE A 166 5.34 -12.12 -1.84
CA ILE A 166 4.79 -13.24 -1.08
C ILE A 166 5.67 -13.57 0.12
N ASN A 167 5.08 -13.53 1.31
CA ASN A 167 5.73 -13.78 2.60
C ASN A 167 5.06 -14.98 3.29
N ARG A 168 5.80 -16.08 3.43
CA ARG A 168 5.28 -17.31 4.09
C ARG A 168 5.54 -17.32 5.60
N GLU A 169 6.28 -16.32 6.10
CA GLU A 169 6.68 -16.17 7.51
C GLU A 169 6.02 -14.95 8.17
N THR A 170 4.93 -14.44 7.59
CA THR A 170 4.22 -13.27 8.13
C THR A 170 3.47 -13.59 9.42
N ALA A 171 3.30 -12.59 10.28
CA ALA A 171 2.42 -12.67 11.44
C ALA A 171 0.92 -12.58 11.08
N GLY A 172 0.60 -12.17 9.85
CA GLY A 172 -0.75 -12.07 9.31
C GLY A 172 -0.98 -13.01 8.13
N VAL A 173 -1.74 -12.55 7.14
CA VAL A 173 -1.90 -13.24 5.86
C VAL A 173 -1.19 -12.45 4.76
N SER A 174 -0.38 -13.13 3.96
CA SER A 174 0.30 -12.55 2.80
C SER A 174 -0.48 -12.79 1.52
N VAL A 175 -0.74 -11.73 0.76
CA VAL A 175 -1.30 -11.78 -0.60
C VAL A 175 -0.29 -11.14 -1.53
N GLY A 176 0.36 -11.92 -2.38
CA GLY A 176 1.47 -11.34 -3.12
C GLY A 176 2.01 -12.20 -4.25
N VAL A 177 3.14 -11.77 -4.78
CA VAL A 177 3.81 -12.36 -5.94
C VAL A 177 5.23 -12.79 -5.59
N ASP A 178 5.73 -13.81 -6.27
CA ASP A 178 7.14 -14.22 -6.17
C ASP A 178 7.98 -13.38 -7.15
N TYR A 179 8.64 -12.34 -6.63
CA TYR A 179 9.53 -11.49 -7.44
C TYR A 179 10.77 -12.24 -7.94
N SER A 180 11.24 -13.26 -7.21
CA SER A 180 12.37 -14.09 -7.65
C SER A 180 11.99 -14.91 -8.89
N ALA A 181 10.81 -15.56 -8.86
CA ALA A 181 10.32 -16.32 -10.01
C ALA A 181 10.00 -15.39 -11.22
N ALA A 182 9.42 -14.21 -10.95
CA ALA A 182 9.13 -13.21 -11.97
C ALA A 182 10.41 -12.72 -12.68
N LEU A 183 11.45 -12.41 -11.90
CA LEU A 183 12.74 -11.98 -12.46
C LEU A 183 13.44 -13.07 -13.25
N LYS A 184 13.38 -14.32 -12.80
CA LYS A 184 13.91 -15.49 -13.56
C LYS A 184 13.24 -15.61 -14.92
N LYS A 185 11.91 -15.44 -15.02
CA LYS A 185 11.19 -15.44 -16.29
C LYS A 185 11.68 -14.33 -17.21
N LEU A 186 11.89 -13.12 -16.68
CA LEU A 186 12.33 -11.97 -17.45
C LEU A 186 13.76 -12.13 -17.95
N VAL A 187 14.70 -12.53 -17.08
CA VAL A 187 16.10 -12.82 -17.44
C VAL A 187 16.17 -13.91 -18.52
N SER A 188 15.45 -15.01 -18.34
CA SER A 188 15.42 -16.11 -19.32
C SER A 188 14.89 -15.64 -20.68
N SER A 189 13.85 -14.82 -20.70
CA SER A 189 13.30 -14.26 -21.94
C SER A 189 14.29 -13.35 -22.68
N LEU A 190 15.01 -12.48 -21.96
CA LEU A 190 16.04 -11.63 -22.53
C LEU A 190 17.22 -12.43 -23.06
N ALA A 191 17.68 -13.45 -22.33
CA ALA A 191 18.74 -14.34 -22.77
C ALA A 191 18.36 -15.12 -24.03
N GLN A 192 17.12 -15.65 -24.12
CA GLN A 192 16.58 -16.30 -25.31
C GLN A 192 16.48 -15.36 -26.52
N ALA A 193 16.20 -14.06 -26.27
CA ALA A 193 16.24 -13.04 -27.32
C ALA A 193 17.66 -12.66 -27.76
N GLY A 194 18.69 -13.28 -27.15
CA GLY A 194 20.09 -13.12 -27.52
C GLY A 194 20.80 -11.93 -26.89
N TYR A 195 20.28 -11.41 -25.74
CA TYR A 195 20.98 -10.45 -24.89
C TYR A 195 21.98 -11.20 -24.01
N LYS A 196 23.21 -10.68 -23.89
CA LYS A 196 24.32 -11.36 -23.19
C LYS A 196 24.82 -10.60 -21.98
N ASN A 197 24.73 -9.28 -21.99
CA ASN A 197 25.25 -8.40 -20.98
C ASN A 197 24.08 -7.72 -20.25
N LEU A 198 23.42 -8.49 -19.39
CA LEU A 198 22.28 -8.01 -18.64
C LEU A 198 22.74 -7.25 -17.40
N GLY A 199 22.02 -6.17 -17.04
CA GLY A 199 22.17 -5.43 -15.80
C GLY A 199 20.85 -5.29 -15.06
N LEU A 200 20.92 -5.01 -13.75
CA LEU A 200 19.80 -4.76 -12.88
C LEU A 200 19.92 -3.39 -12.22
N LEU A 201 18.89 -2.57 -12.33
CA LEU A 201 18.71 -1.33 -11.57
C LEU A 201 17.57 -1.50 -10.59
N CYS A 202 17.90 -1.52 -9.29
CA CYS A 202 16.97 -1.71 -8.19
C CYS A 202 17.28 -0.70 -7.07
N THR A 203 16.34 0.14 -6.67
CA THR A 203 16.57 1.06 -5.53
C THR A 203 16.72 0.27 -4.22
N ALA A 204 17.72 0.66 -3.42
CA ALA A 204 18.03 -0.04 -2.18
C ALA A 204 16.89 0.06 -1.17
N SER A 205 16.57 -1.06 -0.55
CA SER A 205 15.56 -1.22 0.50
C SER A 205 15.92 -2.43 1.37
N ASN A 206 15.29 -2.56 2.53
CA ASN A 206 15.43 -3.75 3.38
C ASN A 206 14.21 -4.68 3.30
N ASN A 207 13.21 -4.33 2.48
CA ASN A 207 11.97 -5.09 2.39
C ASN A 207 12.15 -6.45 1.68
N LEU A 208 11.15 -7.31 1.82
CA LEU A 208 11.16 -8.65 1.25
C LEU A 208 11.23 -8.63 -0.28
N MET A 209 10.57 -7.68 -0.94
CA MET A 209 10.64 -7.50 -2.39
C MET A 209 12.08 -7.32 -2.86
N PHE A 210 12.86 -6.43 -2.23
CA PHE A 210 14.26 -6.18 -2.57
C PHE A 210 15.11 -7.45 -2.38
N LYS A 211 14.92 -8.17 -1.27
CA LYS A 211 15.62 -9.44 -1.00
C LYS A 211 15.29 -10.50 -2.06
N GLN A 212 14.01 -10.65 -2.43
CA GLN A 212 13.59 -11.58 -3.47
C GLN A 212 14.14 -11.20 -4.85
N VAL A 213 14.17 -9.91 -5.19
CA VAL A 213 14.74 -9.41 -6.45
C VAL A 213 16.23 -9.74 -6.54
N LEU A 214 17.04 -9.44 -5.52
CA LEU A 214 18.46 -9.74 -5.52
C LEU A 214 18.76 -11.24 -5.54
N SER A 215 18.03 -12.04 -4.77
CA SER A 215 18.15 -13.49 -4.78
C SER A 215 17.76 -14.07 -6.14
N GLY A 216 16.65 -13.58 -6.71
CA GLY A 216 16.17 -13.97 -8.02
C GLY A 216 17.17 -13.61 -9.15
N TRP A 217 17.75 -12.41 -9.07
CA TRP A 217 18.80 -11.97 -10.00
C TRP A 217 20.00 -12.90 -9.99
N ASN A 218 20.59 -13.13 -8.80
CA ASN A 218 21.72 -14.03 -8.64
C ASN A 218 21.43 -15.43 -9.20
N SER A 219 20.31 -16.01 -8.80
CA SER A 219 19.90 -17.34 -9.26
C SER A 219 19.63 -17.41 -10.75
N ALA A 220 18.98 -16.36 -11.33
CA ALA A 220 18.68 -16.31 -12.76
C ALA A 220 19.95 -16.19 -13.62
N MET A 221 20.87 -15.29 -13.24
CA MET A 221 22.11 -15.08 -13.96
C MET A 221 23.00 -16.34 -13.93
N LEU A 222 23.12 -16.99 -12.77
CA LEU A 222 23.85 -18.24 -12.66
C LEU A 222 23.22 -19.36 -13.50
N SER A 223 21.90 -19.42 -13.60
CA SER A 223 21.19 -20.43 -14.40
C SER A 223 21.46 -20.32 -15.90
N ILE A 224 21.87 -19.16 -16.39
CA ILE A 224 22.27 -18.91 -17.77
C ILE A 224 23.80 -18.83 -17.93
N ASN A 225 24.57 -19.27 -16.94
CA ASN A 225 26.05 -19.23 -16.89
C ASN A 225 26.63 -17.81 -17.06
N HIS A 226 25.96 -16.78 -16.50
CA HIS A 226 26.44 -15.40 -16.50
C HIS A 226 26.70 -14.91 -15.08
N SER A 227 27.66 -13.98 -14.93
CA SER A 227 27.96 -13.35 -13.64
C SER A 227 26.87 -12.35 -13.26
N PRO A 228 26.40 -12.35 -12.00
CA PRO A 228 25.35 -11.44 -11.52
C PRO A 228 25.88 -10.04 -11.10
N HIS A 229 27.12 -9.67 -11.40
CA HIS A 229 27.82 -8.49 -10.85
C HIS A 229 27.28 -7.14 -11.34
N ARG A 230 26.52 -7.09 -12.44
CA ARG A 230 26.00 -5.83 -13.01
C ARG A 230 24.70 -5.43 -12.28
N VAL A 231 24.84 -4.97 -11.04
CA VAL A 231 23.71 -4.54 -10.20
C VAL A 231 23.98 -3.14 -9.66
N VAL A 232 23.02 -2.25 -9.82
CA VAL A 232 23.03 -0.89 -9.24
C VAL A 232 21.90 -0.78 -8.24
N THR A 233 22.26 -0.48 -6.98
CA THR A 233 21.31 -0.36 -5.86
C THR A 233 21.47 1.01 -5.19
N PRO A 234 21.01 2.10 -5.81
CA PRO A 234 21.15 3.42 -5.26
C PRO A 234 20.24 3.62 -4.04
N HIS A 235 20.71 4.36 -3.05
CA HIS A 235 19.90 4.85 -1.92
C HIS A 235 19.13 6.12 -2.32
N LEU A 236 18.37 6.03 -3.39
CA LEU A 236 17.55 7.09 -3.97
C LEU A 236 16.10 6.61 -4.11
N PRO A 237 15.12 7.52 -4.10
CA PRO A 237 13.73 7.16 -4.39
C PRO A 237 13.60 6.50 -5.77
N SER A 238 12.77 5.46 -5.88
CA SER A 238 12.40 4.91 -7.18
C SER A 238 11.60 5.96 -7.95
N GLY A 239 11.96 6.21 -9.23
CA GLY A 239 11.25 7.19 -10.04
C GLY A 239 11.95 7.51 -11.35
N ILE A 240 11.24 8.27 -12.20
CA ILE A 240 11.72 8.66 -13.56
C ILE A 240 13.05 9.42 -13.49
N THR A 241 13.16 10.39 -12.59
CA THR A 241 14.38 11.21 -12.44
C THR A 241 15.59 10.35 -12.05
N THR A 242 15.41 9.37 -11.16
CA THR A 242 16.46 8.45 -10.75
C THR A 242 16.95 7.59 -11.92
N GLY A 243 16.02 6.99 -12.67
CA GLY A 243 16.40 6.22 -13.87
C GLY A 243 17.09 7.06 -14.93
N PHE A 244 16.60 8.28 -15.16
CA PHE A 244 17.19 9.22 -16.11
C PHE A 244 18.64 9.60 -15.75
N ASN A 245 18.90 9.95 -14.52
CA ASN A 245 20.22 10.40 -14.08
C ASN A 245 21.25 9.28 -14.02
N LEU A 246 20.83 8.05 -13.65
CA LEU A 246 21.76 6.94 -13.44
C LEU A 246 22.16 6.21 -14.71
N LEU A 247 21.41 6.31 -15.80
CA LEU A 247 21.69 5.53 -17.01
C LEU A 247 23.09 5.80 -17.57
N ASN A 248 23.53 7.05 -17.58
CA ASN A 248 24.84 7.41 -18.11
C ASN A 248 25.97 6.76 -17.30
N ASP A 249 25.90 6.82 -15.98
CA ASP A 249 26.89 6.22 -15.09
C ASP A 249 26.93 4.69 -15.21
N ILE A 250 25.75 4.06 -15.36
CA ILE A 250 25.61 2.62 -15.61
C ILE A 250 26.34 2.23 -16.88
N ARG A 251 26.16 3.00 -17.95
CA ARG A 251 26.81 2.73 -19.26
C ARG A 251 28.31 3.03 -19.28
N ILE A 252 28.75 4.00 -18.51
CA ILE A 252 30.19 4.26 -18.31
C ILE A 252 30.82 3.08 -17.57
N THR A 253 30.14 2.58 -16.54
CA THR A 253 30.63 1.45 -15.74
C THR A 253 30.64 0.13 -16.53
N TRP A 254 29.63 -0.10 -17.37
CA TRP A 254 29.51 -1.30 -18.21
C TRP A 254 29.18 -0.91 -19.66
N PRO A 255 30.20 -0.51 -20.46
CA PRO A 255 29.98 -0.12 -21.86
C PRO A 255 29.38 -1.22 -22.72
N GLU A 256 29.61 -2.48 -22.34
CA GLU A 256 29.12 -3.67 -23.03
C GLU A 256 27.66 -4.01 -22.76
N LEU A 257 26.99 -3.29 -21.83
CA LEU A 257 25.62 -3.55 -21.41
C LEU A 257 24.67 -3.51 -22.62
N ASP A 258 23.94 -4.60 -22.84
CA ASP A 258 23.00 -4.74 -23.97
C ASP A 258 21.53 -4.87 -23.53
N ALA A 259 21.27 -5.14 -22.23
CA ALA A 259 19.94 -5.08 -21.64
C ALA A 259 19.98 -4.64 -20.17
N LEU A 260 19.07 -3.75 -19.78
CA LEU A 260 18.90 -3.29 -18.40
C LEU A 260 17.48 -3.59 -17.89
N ILE A 261 17.39 -4.32 -16.80
CA ILE A 261 16.14 -4.58 -16.07
C ILE A 261 16.02 -3.56 -14.95
N CYS A 262 14.89 -2.86 -14.88
CA CYS A 262 14.56 -1.94 -13.81
C CYS A 262 13.46 -2.55 -12.92
N THR A 263 13.48 -2.31 -11.61
CA THR A 263 12.46 -2.85 -10.71
C THR A 263 11.13 -2.10 -10.75
N SER A 264 11.09 -0.90 -11.35
CA SER A 264 9.84 -0.16 -11.59
C SER A 264 9.75 0.38 -13.01
N ASP A 265 8.52 0.61 -13.47
CA ASP A 265 8.27 1.21 -14.79
C ASP A 265 8.81 2.64 -14.86
N GLU A 266 8.74 3.38 -13.77
CA GLU A 266 9.22 4.75 -13.66
C GLU A 266 10.74 4.82 -13.86
N LEU A 267 11.51 3.92 -13.22
CA LEU A 267 12.95 3.80 -13.43
C LEU A 267 13.26 3.50 -14.89
N ALA A 268 12.55 2.53 -15.48
CA ALA A 268 12.75 2.13 -16.86
C ALA A 268 12.39 3.26 -17.85
N CYS A 269 11.30 3.98 -17.61
CA CYS A 269 10.91 5.14 -18.41
C CYS A 269 11.95 6.26 -18.31
N GLY A 270 12.50 6.51 -17.13
CA GLY A 270 13.63 7.43 -16.96
C GLY A 270 14.83 7.03 -17.82
N CYS A 271 15.18 5.74 -17.81
CA CYS A 271 16.24 5.21 -18.69
C CYS A 271 15.89 5.35 -20.17
N ILE A 272 14.63 5.12 -20.59
CA ILE A 272 14.20 5.35 -21.99
C ILE A 272 14.40 6.81 -22.39
N MET A 273 14.00 7.76 -21.53
CA MET A 273 14.17 9.19 -21.79
C MET A 273 15.65 9.58 -21.90
N ALA A 274 16.50 9.03 -21.03
CA ALA A 274 17.95 9.25 -21.10
C ALA A 274 18.55 8.64 -22.38
N CYS A 275 18.13 7.46 -22.79
CA CYS A 275 18.51 6.88 -24.08
C CYS A 275 18.13 7.78 -25.24
N HIS A 276 16.90 8.29 -25.26
CA HIS A 276 16.43 9.19 -26.31
C HIS A 276 17.30 10.45 -26.41
N ASN A 277 17.58 11.09 -25.27
CA ASN A 277 18.41 12.30 -25.23
C ASN A 277 19.87 12.06 -25.69
N ALA A 278 20.38 10.86 -25.42
CA ALA A 278 21.74 10.48 -25.79
C ALA A 278 21.83 9.83 -27.23
N GLY A 279 20.74 9.75 -27.98
CA GLY A 279 20.68 9.10 -29.29
C GLY A 279 20.88 7.58 -29.24
N ILE A 280 20.66 6.94 -28.10
CA ILE A 280 20.81 5.49 -27.91
C ILE A 280 19.52 4.81 -28.38
N LYS A 281 19.64 3.89 -29.30
CA LYS A 281 18.50 3.17 -29.86
C LYS A 281 18.03 2.06 -28.92
N VAL A 282 16.74 2.13 -28.51
CA VAL A 282 16.07 1.08 -27.75
C VAL A 282 15.12 0.34 -28.71
N PRO A 283 15.28 -0.98 -28.91
CA PRO A 283 16.15 -1.92 -28.19
C PRO A 283 17.51 -2.19 -28.85
N ASP A 284 17.83 -1.61 -30.01
CA ASP A 284 18.95 -2.04 -30.89
C ASP A 284 20.33 -1.97 -30.20
N THR A 285 20.56 -0.88 -29.43
CA THR A 285 21.79 -0.66 -28.65
C THR A 285 21.64 -1.13 -27.22
N LEU A 286 20.51 -0.81 -26.57
CA LEU A 286 20.23 -1.17 -25.21
C LEU A 286 18.74 -1.54 -25.05
N ALA A 287 18.46 -2.78 -24.70
CA ALA A 287 17.11 -3.19 -24.35
C ALA A 287 16.76 -2.73 -22.92
N LEU A 288 15.50 -2.38 -22.70
CA LEU A 288 14.99 -2.00 -21.40
C LEU A 288 13.79 -2.87 -21.03
N ALA A 289 13.74 -3.28 -19.77
CA ALA A 289 12.64 -4.08 -19.24
C ALA A 289 12.32 -3.69 -17.80
N SER A 290 11.09 -3.97 -17.34
CA SER A 290 10.61 -3.65 -16.00
C SER A 290 10.08 -4.87 -15.27
N LEU A 291 10.16 -4.81 -13.95
CA LEU A 291 9.59 -5.82 -13.03
C LEU A 291 8.32 -5.29 -12.31
N SER A 292 7.54 -4.42 -12.96
CA SER A 292 6.37 -3.77 -12.37
C SER A 292 5.12 -3.84 -13.26
N GLY A 293 5.26 -3.64 -14.57
CA GLY A 293 4.24 -3.90 -15.57
C GLY A 293 2.92 -3.15 -15.43
N GLY A 294 2.97 -1.89 -15.00
CA GLY A 294 1.79 -1.04 -14.91
C GLY A 294 1.37 -0.41 -16.24
N THR A 295 0.42 0.51 -16.19
CA THR A 295 -0.08 1.26 -17.36
C THR A 295 1.04 2.00 -18.09
N LEU A 296 2.00 2.55 -17.34
CA LEU A 296 3.12 3.28 -17.89
C LEU A 296 3.97 2.43 -18.84
N ALA A 297 4.19 1.15 -18.51
CA ALA A 297 4.92 0.22 -19.36
C ALA A 297 4.26 0.02 -20.74
N ALA A 298 2.94 0.06 -20.81
CA ALA A 298 2.22 -0.14 -22.05
C ALA A 298 2.21 1.08 -22.96
N VAL A 299 2.25 2.30 -22.40
CA VAL A 299 2.06 3.56 -23.14
C VAL A 299 3.35 4.34 -23.43
N CYS A 300 4.47 4.00 -22.76
CA CYS A 300 5.75 4.65 -23.06
C CYS A 300 6.25 4.29 -24.48
N SER A 301 7.20 5.06 -24.99
CA SER A 301 7.75 4.85 -26.35
C SER A 301 9.28 4.69 -26.27
N PRO A 302 9.79 3.51 -26.69
CA PRO A 302 9.08 2.30 -27.10
C PRO A 302 8.34 1.64 -25.96
N ALA A 303 7.22 0.95 -26.24
CA ALA A 303 6.44 0.23 -25.22
C ALA A 303 7.33 -0.79 -24.48
N LEU A 304 7.28 -0.75 -23.14
CA LEU A 304 8.23 -1.42 -22.25
C LEU A 304 7.86 -2.89 -22.03
N THR A 305 8.81 -3.78 -22.28
CA THR A 305 8.75 -5.18 -21.86
C THR A 305 8.68 -5.22 -20.33
N ALA A 306 7.69 -5.91 -19.78
CA ALA A 306 7.49 -5.91 -18.35
C ALA A 306 6.87 -7.21 -17.83
N VAL A 307 7.14 -7.53 -16.56
CA VAL A 307 6.37 -8.53 -15.82
C VAL A 307 5.22 -7.82 -15.15
N GLU A 308 3.99 -8.20 -15.51
CA GLU A 308 2.77 -7.66 -14.94
C GLU A 308 2.33 -8.51 -13.75
N PHE A 309 1.88 -7.83 -12.71
CA PHE A 309 1.30 -8.42 -11.51
C PHE A 309 -0.18 -8.03 -11.38
N PRO A 310 -1.05 -8.93 -10.91
CA PRO A 310 -2.49 -8.68 -10.82
C PRO A 310 -2.85 -7.87 -9.57
N TRP A 311 -2.40 -6.62 -9.46
CA TRP A 311 -2.56 -5.79 -8.26
C TRP A 311 -4.01 -5.53 -7.86
N SER A 312 -4.92 -5.34 -8.84
CA SER A 312 -6.35 -5.18 -8.55
C SER A 312 -6.96 -6.46 -7.96
N GLU A 313 -6.49 -7.63 -8.41
CA GLU A 313 -6.89 -8.91 -7.84
C GLU A 313 -6.32 -9.07 -6.43
N ALA A 314 -5.06 -8.68 -6.21
CA ALA A 314 -4.42 -8.68 -4.91
C ALA A 314 -5.23 -7.86 -3.89
N GLY A 315 -5.65 -6.66 -4.25
CA GLY A 315 -6.48 -5.82 -3.39
C GLY A 315 -7.84 -6.44 -3.08
N THR A 316 -8.47 -7.05 -4.10
CA THR A 316 -9.77 -7.75 -3.93
C THR A 316 -9.64 -8.93 -2.97
N ILE A 317 -8.61 -9.76 -3.13
CA ILE A 317 -8.35 -10.92 -2.28
C ILE A 317 -8.00 -10.46 -0.87
N ALA A 318 -7.11 -9.48 -0.72
CA ALA A 318 -6.74 -8.93 0.59
C ALA A 318 -7.96 -8.39 1.35
N GLY A 319 -8.87 -7.69 0.67
CA GLY A 319 -10.11 -7.20 1.26
C GLY A 319 -11.02 -8.32 1.76
N LYS A 320 -11.22 -9.38 0.96
CA LYS A 320 -11.99 -10.56 1.37
C LYS A 320 -11.32 -11.27 2.55
N THR A 321 -10.02 -11.48 2.49
CA THR A 321 -9.23 -12.11 3.55
C THR A 321 -9.34 -11.33 4.87
N LEU A 322 -9.29 -9.99 4.82
CA LEU A 322 -9.49 -9.17 6.02
C LEU A 322 -10.91 -9.34 6.60
N LEU A 323 -11.93 -9.37 5.76
CA LEU A 323 -13.31 -9.59 6.20
C LEU A 323 -13.48 -10.98 6.84
N ASP A 324 -12.83 -12.00 6.29
CA ASP A 324 -12.80 -13.35 6.87
C ASP A 324 -12.12 -13.35 8.24
N LEU A 325 -10.95 -12.72 8.37
CA LEU A 325 -10.26 -12.58 9.65
C LEU A 325 -11.10 -11.83 10.69
N LEU A 326 -11.78 -10.76 10.30
CA LEU A 326 -12.65 -9.96 11.16
C LEU A 326 -13.89 -10.71 11.63
N THR A 327 -14.31 -11.74 10.91
CA THR A 327 -15.42 -12.64 11.30
C THR A 327 -14.95 -13.91 12.02
N GLY A 328 -13.64 -14.02 12.32
CA GLY A 328 -13.06 -15.14 13.05
C GLY A 328 -12.72 -16.36 12.20
N ASN A 329 -12.76 -16.23 10.88
CA ASN A 329 -12.28 -17.28 9.98
C ASN A 329 -10.75 -17.29 9.92
N THR A 330 -10.18 -18.43 9.58
CA THR A 330 -8.71 -18.62 9.43
C THR A 330 -8.38 -18.93 7.96
N PRO A 331 -8.13 -17.91 7.13
CA PRO A 331 -7.72 -18.12 5.74
C PRO A 331 -6.29 -18.71 5.65
N GLU A 332 -5.87 -19.13 4.45
CA GLU A 332 -4.50 -19.54 4.19
C GLU A 332 -3.53 -18.40 4.54
N SER A 333 -2.38 -18.74 5.14
CA SER A 333 -1.40 -17.75 5.59
C SER A 333 -0.67 -17.03 4.44
N ALA A 334 -0.63 -17.63 3.25
CA ALA A 334 0.01 -17.04 2.08
C ALA A 334 -0.75 -17.40 0.79
N ILE A 335 -1.22 -16.37 0.09
CA ILE A 335 -1.95 -16.47 -1.18
C ILE A 335 -1.05 -15.90 -2.28
N GLU A 336 -0.42 -16.79 -3.05
CA GLU A 336 0.47 -16.42 -4.13
C GLU A 336 -0.31 -16.16 -5.42
N LEU A 337 -0.04 -15.02 -6.05
CA LEU A 337 -0.67 -14.60 -7.30
C LEU A 337 0.26 -14.81 -8.49
N PRO A 338 -0.29 -15.15 -9.68
CA PRO A 338 0.52 -15.38 -10.86
C PRO A 338 1.09 -14.07 -11.42
N SER A 339 2.30 -14.14 -11.98
CA SER A 339 2.90 -13.06 -12.77
C SER A 339 2.89 -13.40 -14.25
N SER A 340 2.69 -12.41 -15.11
CA SER A 340 2.71 -12.57 -16.58
C SER A 340 3.77 -11.69 -17.23
N LEU A 341 4.60 -12.28 -18.11
CA LEU A 341 5.58 -11.53 -18.89
C LEU A 341 4.95 -11.03 -20.21
N LYS A 342 5.05 -9.72 -20.44
CA LYS A 342 4.63 -9.06 -21.67
C LYS A 342 5.85 -8.54 -22.41
N VAL A 343 6.26 -9.25 -23.47
CA VAL A 343 7.36 -8.82 -24.35
C VAL A 343 6.85 -7.75 -25.32
N ARG A 344 7.45 -6.55 -25.21
CA ARG A 344 7.07 -5.38 -26.01
C ARG A 344 8.28 -4.83 -26.78
N ALA A 345 8.09 -3.68 -27.43
CA ALA A 345 9.06 -3.08 -28.34
C ALA A 345 10.42 -2.78 -27.70
N SER A 346 10.49 -2.46 -26.41
CA SER A 346 11.74 -2.07 -25.73
C SER A 346 12.79 -3.20 -25.61
N SER A 347 12.41 -4.45 -25.87
CA SER A 347 13.35 -5.58 -25.87
C SER A 347 13.13 -6.56 -27.03
N ARG A 348 12.21 -6.27 -27.95
CA ARG A 348 11.97 -7.12 -29.12
C ARG A 348 13.01 -6.78 -30.22
N LYS A 349 13.98 -7.66 -30.43
CA LYS A 349 14.89 -7.51 -31.59
C LYS A 349 14.12 -7.61 -32.90
N PRO A 350 14.44 -6.77 -33.90
CA PRO A 350 13.90 -6.97 -35.24
C PRO A 350 14.24 -8.39 -35.74
N GLN A 351 13.25 -9.07 -36.30
CA GLN A 351 13.53 -10.33 -37.01
C GLN A 351 14.43 -9.98 -38.18
N ARG A 352 15.66 -10.52 -38.17
CA ARG A 352 16.59 -10.41 -39.32
C ARG A 352 16.16 -11.35 -40.44
#